data_e874e441f1be7e7aa1d16bb050c3508b
#
_entry.id   e874e441f1be7e7aa1d16bb050c3508b
#
_cell.length_a   1.000
_cell.length_b   1.000
_cell.length_c   1.000
_cell.angle_alpha   90.00
_cell.angle_beta   90.00
_cell.angle_gamma   90.00
#
_symmetry.space_group_name_H-M   'P 1'
#
loop_
_entity.id
_entity.type
_entity.pdbx_description
1 polymer ?
#
loop_
_entity_poly.entity_id
_entity_poly.type
_entity_poly.pdbx_seq_one_letter_code
_entity_poly.pdbx_strand_id
1 'polypeptide(L)'
;MAERTPPAEGIVLAHFIVSDDVERSRRFYAEVLGGKVVFSGGPTYVALANGFIIINEGGGPTDDKPTVTLETPRDPERTSSFLNIRVADIEAVYAEWSARGAQFLTPPKQHRYEIRCYIRDP
;
A
#
# COMPACT_ATOMS: atom_id res chain seq x y z
N MET A 1 -19.40 -2.37 -9.65
CA MET A 1 -18.30 -1.54 -9.25
C MET A 1 -17.44 -1.24 -10.46
N ALA A 2 -17.63 -0.07 -10.99
CA ALA A 2 -16.89 0.32 -12.19
C ALA A 2 -15.38 0.41 -11.92
N GLU A 3 -15.04 0.69 -10.69
CA GLU A 3 -13.65 0.92 -10.32
C GLU A 3 -12.82 -0.34 -10.24
N ARG A 4 -13.45 -1.49 -10.34
CA ARG A 4 -12.69 -2.73 -10.22
C ARG A 4 -11.81 -2.96 -11.43
N THR A 5 -10.71 -3.61 -11.18
CA THR A 5 -9.87 -4.11 -12.28
C THR A 5 -10.46 -5.38 -12.84
N PRO A 6 -10.17 -5.72 -14.07
CA PRO A 6 -9.35 -4.93 -14.98
C PRO A 6 -10.15 -3.77 -15.55
N PRO A 7 -9.48 -2.76 -16.13
CA PRO A 7 -10.19 -1.67 -16.79
C PRO A 7 -10.82 -2.19 -18.08
N ALA A 8 -11.80 -1.44 -18.60
CA ALA A 8 -12.41 -1.78 -19.87
C ALA A 8 -11.43 -1.63 -21.02
N GLU A 9 -10.52 -0.67 -20.90
CA GLU A 9 -9.51 -0.39 -21.92
C GLU A 9 -8.23 0.03 -21.27
N GLY A 10 -7.12 -0.17 -21.97
CA GLY A 10 -5.84 0.32 -21.55
C GLY A 10 -5.23 -0.49 -20.43
N ILE A 11 -4.42 0.18 -19.62
CA ILE A 11 -3.62 -0.44 -18.57
C ILE A 11 -3.88 0.29 -17.27
N VAL A 12 -4.02 -0.47 -16.19
CA VAL A 12 -4.12 0.06 -14.84
C VAL A 12 -2.99 -0.56 -14.04
N LEU A 13 -2.27 0.27 -13.30
CA LEU A 13 -1.27 -0.21 -12.39
C LEU A 13 -1.88 -0.31 -10.99
N ALA A 14 -1.56 -1.40 -10.32
CA ALA A 14 -1.98 -1.60 -8.95
C ALA A 14 -0.74 -2.05 -8.15
N HIS A 15 -0.71 -1.69 -6.89
CA HIS A 15 0.35 -2.13 -6.00
C HIS A 15 -0.15 -3.32 -5.22
N PHE A 16 0.47 -4.47 -5.44
CA PHE A 16 0.10 -5.72 -4.77
C PHE A 16 0.98 -5.89 -3.55
N ILE A 17 0.38 -6.07 -2.39
CA ILE A 17 1.13 -6.31 -1.17
C ILE A 17 0.69 -7.63 -0.55
N VAL A 18 1.63 -8.26 0.11
CA VAL A 18 1.38 -9.46 0.90
C VAL A 18 1.30 -9.03 2.36
N SER A 19 0.26 -9.49 3.06
CA SER A 19 0.03 -9.11 4.44
C SER A 19 -0.24 -10.37 5.26
N ASP A 20 0.33 -10.42 6.46
CA ASP A 20 0.03 -11.49 7.38
C ASP A 20 -1.25 -11.21 8.18
N ASP A 21 -1.85 -10.04 7.96
CA ASP A 21 -3.12 -9.66 8.59
C ASP A 21 -3.82 -8.69 7.64
N VAL A 22 -4.62 -9.25 6.73
CA VAL A 22 -5.28 -8.48 5.67
C VAL A 22 -6.20 -7.41 6.25
N GLU A 23 -6.88 -7.70 7.35
CA GLU A 23 -7.77 -6.73 7.97
C GLU A 23 -7.01 -5.54 8.55
N ARG A 24 -5.85 -5.78 9.17
CA ARG A 24 -5.01 -4.70 9.68
C ARG A 24 -4.51 -3.82 8.54
N SER A 25 -4.08 -4.45 7.45
CA SER A 25 -3.63 -3.69 6.28
C SER A 25 -4.78 -2.92 5.64
N ARG A 26 -5.97 -3.52 5.55
CA ARG A 26 -7.15 -2.83 5.03
C ARG A 26 -7.42 -1.56 5.85
N ARG A 27 -7.39 -1.67 7.18
CA ARG A 27 -7.63 -0.50 8.03
C ARG A 27 -6.57 0.58 7.80
N PHE A 28 -5.33 0.18 7.62
CA PHE A 28 -4.27 1.15 7.37
C PHE A 28 -4.52 1.92 6.07
N TYR A 29 -4.73 1.22 4.98
CA TYR A 29 -4.89 1.88 3.68
C TYR A 29 -6.21 2.64 3.56
N ALA A 30 -7.26 2.17 4.20
CA ALA A 30 -8.56 2.83 4.14
C ALA A 30 -8.70 3.91 5.20
N GLU A 31 -8.35 3.62 6.46
CA GLU A 31 -8.67 4.53 7.55
C GLU A 31 -7.55 5.50 7.87
N VAL A 32 -6.31 5.11 7.67
CA VAL A 32 -5.17 6.00 7.91
C VAL A 32 -4.87 6.81 6.65
N LEU A 33 -4.70 6.15 5.51
CA LEU A 33 -4.36 6.83 4.27
C LEU A 33 -5.56 7.38 3.51
N GLY A 34 -6.77 7.01 3.89
CA GLY A 34 -7.97 7.57 3.29
C GLY A 34 -8.44 6.89 2.03
N GLY A 35 -8.00 5.66 1.76
CA GLY A 35 -8.45 4.92 0.61
C GLY A 35 -9.87 4.40 0.76
N LYS A 36 -10.42 3.88 -0.32
CA LYS A 36 -11.78 3.35 -0.34
C LYS A 36 -11.74 1.88 -0.69
N VAL A 37 -12.30 1.04 0.18
CA VAL A 37 -12.41 -0.39 -0.10
C VAL A 37 -13.42 -0.59 -1.23
N VAL A 38 -12.99 -1.19 -2.33
CA VAL A 38 -13.85 -1.41 -3.49
C VAL A 38 -14.13 -2.88 -3.74
N PHE A 39 -13.40 -3.78 -3.08
CA PHE A 39 -13.68 -5.20 -3.14
C PHE A 39 -13.14 -5.85 -1.87
N SER A 40 -13.90 -6.76 -1.30
CA SER A 40 -13.52 -7.49 -0.10
C SER A 40 -14.00 -8.92 -0.26
N GLY A 41 -13.14 -9.76 -0.78
CA GLY A 41 -13.41 -11.18 -0.99
C GLY A 41 -12.25 -11.93 -0.38
N GLY A 42 -11.56 -12.76 -1.10
CA GLY A 42 -10.29 -13.31 -0.64
C GLY A 42 -9.28 -12.20 -0.45
N PRO A 43 -8.82 -11.57 -1.54
CA PRO A 43 -8.04 -10.34 -1.44
C PRO A 43 -8.94 -9.14 -1.18
N THR A 44 -8.35 -8.06 -0.69
CA THR A 44 -9.04 -6.79 -0.50
C THR A 44 -8.43 -5.76 -1.44
N TYR A 45 -9.27 -5.03 -2.15
CA TYR A 45 -8.83 -3.97 -3.05
C TYR A 45 -9.21 -2.63 -2.45
N VAL A 46 -8.23 -1.73 -2.36
CA VAL A 46 -8.44 -0.38 -1.82
C VAL A 46 -8.07 0.60 -2.91
N ALA A 47 -9.03 1.42 -3.32
CA ALA A 47 -8.75 2.51 -4.25
C ALA A 47 -8.09 3.63 -3.48
N LEU A 48 -6.94 4.10 -3.96
CA LEU A 48 -6.18 5.14 -3.29
C LEU A 48 -5.55 6.02 -4.37
N ALA A 49 -5.79 7.32 -4.28
CA ALA A 49 -5.29 8.29 -5.26
C ALA A 49 -5.70 7.83 -6.67
N ASN A 50 -4.75 7.65 -7.57
CA ASN A 50 -5.03 7.29 -8.96
C ASN A 50 -4.83 5.78 -9.23
N GLY A 51 -4.81 4.95 -8.20
CA GLY A 51 -4.56 3.52 -8.38
C GLY A 51 -5.24 2.66 -7.33
N PHE A 52 -4.75 1.43 -7.23
CA PHE A 52 -5.29 0.45 -6.30
C PHE A 52 -4.18 -0.18 -5.48
N ILE A 53 -4.52 -0.50 -4.24
CA ILE A 53 -3.71 -1.39 -3.42
C ILE A 53 -4.46 -2.72 -3.37
N ILE A 54 -3.79 -3.81 -3.74
CA ILE A 54 -4.37 -5.15 -3.65
C ILE A 54 -3.71 -5.83 -2.46
N ILE A 55 -4.48 -6.17 -1.46
CA ILE A 55 -3.98 -6.76 -0.23
C ILE A 55 -4.33 -8.23 -0.22
N ASN A 56 -3.32 -9.09 -0.13
CA ASN A 56 -3.47 -10.53 -0.21
C ASN A 56 -2.62 -11.18 0.86
N GLU A 57 -3.02 -12.33 1.33
CA GLU A 57 -2.25 -13.02 2.36
C GLU A 57 -1.06 -13.81 1.81
N GLY A 58 -0.96 -13.92 0.49
CA GLY A 58 0.16 -14.60 -0.13
C GLY A 58 -0.01 -16.11 -0.15
N GLY A 59 1.09 -16.81 -0.23
CA GLY A 59 1.09 -18.26 -0.25
C GLY A 59 2.22 -18.82 -1.08
N GLY A 60 2.36 -20.13 -1.05
CA GLY A 60 3.44 -20.84 -1.74
C GLY A 60 3.23 -20.92 -3.24
N PRO A 61 4.02 -21.74 -3.92
CA PRO A 61 3.92 -21.90 -5.37
C PRO A 61 2.54 -22.33 -5.83
N THR A 62 2.18 -21.88 -7.01
CA THR A 62 0.93 -22.24 -7.68
C THR A 62 1.30 -22.66 -9.10
N ASP A 63 0.32 -23.13 -9.88
CA ASP A 63 0.62 -23.61 -11.22
C ASP A 63 1.04 -22.48 -12.18
N ASP A 64 0.68 -21.22 -11.85
CA ASP A 64 1.08 -20.06 -12.65
C ASP A 64 2.31 -19.34 -12.09
N LYS A 65 2.83 -19.77 -10.95
CA LYS A 65 4.12 -19.34 -10.43
C LYS A 65 4.77 -20.51 -9.70
N PRO A 66 5.24 -21.50 -10.45
CA PRO A 66 5.59 -22.80 -9.87
C PRO A 66 6.78 -22.79 -8.93
N THR A 67 7.60 -21.74 -8.90
CA THR A 67 8.78 -21.67 -8.07
C THR A 67 8.78 -20.47 -7.13
N VAL A 68 7.69 -19.70 -7.08
CA VAL A 68 7.66 -18.43 -6.33
C VAL A 68 6.68 -18.54 -5.17
N THR A 69 7.14 -18.14 -4.00
CA THR A 69 6.32 -17.98 -2.81
C THR A 69 6.12 -16.49 -2.56
N LEU A 70 4.89 -16.09 -2.30
CA LEU A 70 4.57 -14.72 -1.91
C LEU A 70 4.45 -14.72 -0.39
N GLU A 71 5.29 -13.94 0.27
CA GLU A 71 5.30 -13.87 1.73
C GLU A 71 5.70 -12.48 2.18
N THR A 72 5.40 -12.14 3.43
CA THR A 72 5.86 -10.88 4.02
C THR A 72 7.38 -10.91 4.14
N PRO A 73 8.03 -9.75 4.20
CA PRO A 73 9.50 -9.72 4.36
C PRO A 73 9.91 -10.46 5.63
N ARG A 74 10.92 -11.31 5.51
CA ARG A 74 11.49 -12.01 6.66
C ARG A 74 12.22 -11.04 7.58
N ASP A 75 12.75 -9.97 7.00
CA ASP A 75 13.40 -8.90 7.73
C ASP A 75 12.74 -7.59 7.31
N PRO A 76 11.87 -7.02 8.14
CA PRO A 76 11.14 -5.80 7.78
C PRO A 76 12.03 -4.57 7.63
N GLU A 77 13.31 -4.67 7.99
CA GLU A 77 14.24 -3.57 7.77
C GLU A 77 14.92 -3.65 6.39
N ARG A 78 14.59 -4.65 5.58
CA ARG A 78 15.15 -4.83 4.25
C ARG A 78 14.02 -4.90 3.23
N THR A 79 14.11 -4.07 2.20
CA THR A 79 13.11 -4.07 1.14
C THR A 79 13.76 -3.68 -0.17
N SER A 80 13.20 -4.17 -1.26
CA SER A 80 13.69 -3.85 -2.60
C SER A 80 12.70 -2.99 -3.38
N SER A 81 11.50 -2.77 -2.84
CA SER A 81 10.51 -1.92 -3.51
C SER A 81 9.59 -1.32 -2.46
N PHE A 82 8.94 -0.23 -2.82
CA PHE A 82 8.01 0.43 -1.93
C PHE A 82 7.09 1.33 -2.77
N LEU A 83 5.97 1.70 -2.17
CA LEU A 83 5.02 2.60 -2.80
C LEU A 83 5.47 4.04 -2.55
N ASN A 84 5.53 4.83 -3.61
CA ASN A 84 5.85 6.25 -3.49
C ASN A 84 4.55 7.04 -3.64
N ILE A 85 4.20 7.78 -2.60
CA ILE A 85 2.97 8.58 -2.58
C ILE A 85 3.38 10.04 -2.57
N ARG A 86 2.97 10.77 -3.59
CA ARG A 86 3.33 12.18 -3.71
C ARG A 86 2.13 13.03 -3.32
N VAL A 87 2.37 14.00 -2.46
CA VAL A 87 1.30 14.83 -1.89
C VAL A 87 1.65 16.31 -2.06
N ALA A 88 0.63 17.14 -2.07
CA ALA A 88 0.84 18.58 -2.25
C ALA A 88 1.46 19.23 -1.00
N ASP A 89 1.07 18.77 0.18
CA ASP A 89 1.51 19.36 1.44
C ASP A 89 1.90 18.24 2.40
N ILE A 90 3.18 17.91 2.39
CA ILE A 90 3.68 16.76 3.16
C ILE A 90 3.60 17.01 4.66
N GLU A 91 3.75 18.27 5.11
CA GLU A 91 3.67 18.56 6.53
C GLU A 91 2.24 18.32 7.06
N ALA A 92 1.24 18.76 6.30
CA ALA A 92 -0.14 18.55 6.67
C ALA A 92 -0.49 17.06 6.67
N VAL A 93 -0.04 16.33 5.65
CA VAL A 93 -0.30 14.88 5.55
C VAL A 93 0.41 14.13 6.67
N TYR A 94 1.64 14.50 6.98
CA TYR A 94 2.38 13.89 8.07
C TYR A 94 1.61 14.06 9.40
N ALA A 95 1.15 15.27 9.68
CA ALA A 95 0.40 15.53 10.90
C ALA A 95 -0.91 14.75 10.95
N GLU A 96 -1.65 14.76 9.84
CA GLU A 96 -2.96 14.11 9.78
C GLU A 96 -2.85 12.60 9.89
N TRP A 97 -1.93 12.00 9.14
CA TRP A 97 -1.77 10.54 9.16
C TRP A 97 -1.18 10.06 10.48
N SER A 98 -0.27 10.84 11.08
CA SER A 98 0.26 10.53 12.41
C SER A 98 -0.85 10.53 13.45
N ALA A 99 -1.78 11.48 13.35
CA ALA A 99 -2.92 11.55 14.27
C ALA A 99 -3.84 10.33 14.10
N ARG A 100 -3.84 9.70 12.93
CA ARG A 100 -4.62 8.49 12.68
C ARG A 100 -3.87 7.20 13.00
N GLY A 101 -2.64 7.32 13.50
CA GLY A 101 -1.86 6.15 13.93
C GLY A 101 -0.75 5.72 13.02
N ALA A 102 -0.46 6.45 11.95
CA ALA A 102 0.64 6.12 11.06
C ALA A 102 1.97 6.20 11.79
N GLN A 103 2.88 5.30 11.43
CA GLN A 103 4.22 5.28 12.00
C GLN A 103 5.22 5.70 10.92
N PHE A 104 5.81 6.85 11.10
CA PHE A 104 6.84 7.36 10.20
C PHE A 104 8.22 7.07 10.78
N LEU A 105 9.20 6.80 9.93
CA LEU A 105 10.56 6.57 10.39
C LEU A 105 11.19 7.86 10.91
N THR A 106 10.86 8.98 10.29
CA THR A 106 11.30 10.31 10.72
C THR A 106 10.23 11.31 10.33
N PRO A 107 10.25 12.53 10.90
CA PRO A 107 9.47 13.62 10.34
C PRO A 107 9.94 13.94 8.91
N PRO A 108 9.17 14.72 8.15
CA PRO A 108 9.62 15.15 6.82
C PRO A 108 10.96 15.84 6.86
N LYS A 109 11.83 15.50 5.92
CA LYS A 109 13.19 16.05 5.84
C LYS A 109 13.42 16.66 4.49
N GLN A 110 14.02 17.85 4.49
CA GLN A 110 14.38 18.56 3.27
C GLN A 110 15.58 17.88 2.63
N HIS A 111 15.45 17.58 1.35
CA HIS A 111 16.52 17.06 0.52
C HIS A 111 16.73 18.00 -0.65
N ARG A 112 17.68 17.68 -1.52
CA ARG A 112 18.07 18.62 -2.58
C ARG A 112 16.91 18.98 -3.51
N TYR A 113 16.08 18.02 -3.84
CA TYR A 113 15.02 18.22 -4.82
C TYR A 113 13.63 17.98 -4.26
N GLU A 114 13.50 17.59 -3.01
CA GLU A 114 12.20 17.26 -2.46
C GLU A 114 12.23 17.23 -0.94
N ILE A 115 11.05 17.26 -0.36
CA ILE A 115 10.87 16.98 1.07
C ILE A 115 10.25 15.60 1.14
N ARG A 116 10.82 14.72 1.96
CA ARG A 116 10.28 13.35 2.04
C ARG A 116 10.41 12.76 3.44
N CYS A 117 9.60 11.75 3.68
CA CYS A 117 9.71 10.90 4.85
C CYS A 117 9.17 9.52 4.47
N TYR A 118 9.51 8.53 5.26
CA TYR A 118 9.06 7.16 5.01
C TYR A 118 8.06 6.75 6.07
N ILE A 119 7.03 6.03 5.64
CA ILE A 119 5.96 5.56 6.49
C ILE A 119 5.98 4.02 6.48
N ARG A 120 5.68 3.42 7.62
CA ARG A 120 5.65 1.96 7.71
C ARG A 120 4.29 1.44 7.27
N ASP A 121 4.34 0.41 6.44
CA ASP A 121 3.20 -0.45 6.16
C ASP A 121 3.08 -1.41 7.36
N PRO A 122 1.89 -1.61 7.92
CA PRO A 122 1.71 -2.46 9.10
C PRO A 122 1.95 -3.94 8.87
#